data_2891727ce636090527e4b7c2f5fb4f08
#
_entry.id   2891727ce636090527e4b7c2f5fb4f08
#
_cell.length_a   1.000
_cell.length_b   1.000
_cell.length_c   1.000
_cell.angle_alpha   90.00
_cell.angle_beta   90.00
_cell.angle_gamma   90.00
#
_symmetry.space_group_name_H-M   'P 1'
#
loop_
_entity.id
_entity.type
_entity.pdbx_description
1 polymer ?
#
loop_
_entity_poly.entity_id
_entity_poly.type
_entity_poly.pdbx_seq_one_letter_code
_entity_poly.pdbx_strand_id
1 'polypeptide(L)'
;RQELNDVTEVVKNCGFGVFTGAIENGGSVRGINAKGQGAMPRKKIDKLVDFAKDFGAKGLAYLCINEDGSYKSSFAKFMTEEELKNLVEAMAGEPGDLLLFAADKNKVVWDVLGNLRLELAKQMDLLDKNEFKFLWVTEFPLLEFNEELGRFQAMHHPFTMPMEEDIPYLESDPGRVRAQAYDIVLNGTETVSYTHLRAHETTLHL
;
A
#
# COMPACT_ATOMS: atom_id res chain seq x y z
N ARG A 1 14.94 -0.86 -2.89
CA ARG A 1 13.63 -1.06 -2.25
C ARG A 1 12.60 -0.17 -2.92
N GLN A 2 11.49 -0.72 -3.40
CA GLN A 2 10.38 0.07 -3.91
C GLN A 2 9.45 0.42 -2.76
N GLU A 3 9.35 1.71 -2.44
CA GLU A 3 8.49 2.20 -1.36
C GLU A 3 7.12 2.61 -1.90
N LEU A 4 6.10 2.54 -1.05
CA LEU A 4 4.77 3.08 -1.33
C LEU A 4 4.76 4.51 -0.80
N ASN A 5 4.87 5.48 -1.71
CA ASN A 5 4.91 6.90 -1.33
C ASN A 5 3.48 7.42 -1.20
N ASP A 6 3.16 8.02 -0.05
CA ASP A 6 1.89 8.71 0.16
C ASP A 6 1.98 10.12 -0.42
N VAL A 7 1.16 10.40 -1.42
CA VAL A 7 1.10 11.70 -2.10
C VAL A 7 -0.26 12.39 -1.92
N THR A 8 -1.08 11.87 -1.00
CA THR A 8 -2.44 12.37 -0.74
C THR A 8 -2.48 13.88 -0.51
N GLU A 9 -1.60 14.40 0.35
CA GLU A 9 -1.53 15.85 0.64
C GLU A 9 -1.02 16.67 -0.56
N VAL A 10 -0.16 16.09 -1.38
CA VAL A 10 0.42 16.76 -2.55
C VAL A 10 -0.63 16.98 -3.64
N VAL A 11 -1.56 16.03 -3.80
CA VAL A 11 -2.54 16.04 -4.90
C VAL A 11 -3.96 16.41 -4.47
N LYS A 12 -4.17 16.76 -3.20
CA LYS A 12 -5.52 17.00 -2.65
C LYS A 12 -6.30 18.11 -3.35
N ASN A 13 -5.62 19.08 -3.93
CA ASN A 13 -6.24 20.22 -4.60
C ASN A 13 -6.00 20.21 -6.12
N CYS A 14 -5.49 19.11 -6.70
CA CYS A 14 -5.20 19.06 -8.13
C CYS A 14 -6.49 18.96 -8.96
N GLY A 15 -6.39 19.28 -10.25
CA GLY A 15 -7.53 19.21 -11.18
C GLY A 15 -7.91 17.81 -11.63
N PHE A 16 -7.21 16.75 -11.19
CA PHE A 16 -7.52 15.37 -11.59
C PHE A 16 -8.55 14.73 -10.66
N GLY A 17 -9.82 14.71 -11.10
CA GLY A 17 -10.98 14.28 -10.31
C GLY A 17 -10.92 12.85 -9.74
N VAL A 18 -10.07 11.96 -10.28
CA VAL A 18 -9.87 10.62 -9.71
C VAL A 18 -9.13 10.70 -8.38
N PHE A 19 -8.11 11.58 -8.28
CA PHE A 19 -7.34 11.78 -7.06
C PHE A 19 -8.19 12.50 -5.99
N THR A 20 -8.76 13.65 -6.36
CA THR A 20 -9.58 14.42 -5.42
C THR A 20 -10.81 13.66 -4.96
N GLY A 21 -11.49 12.94 -5.85
CA GLY A 21 -12.65 12.14 -5.49
C GLY A 21 -12.32 10.96 -4.56
N ALA A 22 -11.15 10.33 -4.69
CA ALA A 22 -10.71 9.30 -3.75
C ALA A 22 -10.47 9.89 -2.35
N ILE A 23 -9.84 11.07 -2.27
CA ILE A 23 -9.54 11.77 -1.01
C ILE A 23 -10.83 12.25 -0.34
N GLU A 24 -11.76 12.85 -1.09
CA GLU A 24 -13.07 13.30 -0.58
C GLU A 24 -13.90 12.15 0.01
N ASN A 25 -13.72 10.94 -0.50
CA ASN A 25 -14.37 9.74 0.02
C ASN A 25 -13.57 9.05 1.16
N GLY A 26 -12.62 9.74 1.78
CA GLY A 26 -11.83 9.23 2.91
C GLY A 26 -10.76 8.20 2.53
N GLY A 27 -10.42 8.10 1.24
CA GLY A 27 -9.34 7.28 0.73
C GLY A 27 -8.00 8.02 0.68
N SER A 28 -7.03 7.45 -0.03
CA SER A 28 -5.70 8.02 -0.23
C SER A 28 -5.22 7.87 -1.67
N VAL A 29 -4.20 8.66 -2.00
CA VAL A 29 -3.44 8.52 -3.25
C VAL A 29 -2.02 8.15 -2.90
N ARG A 30 -1.57 6.99 -3.38
CA ARG A 30 -0.22 6.50 -3.16
C ARG A 30 0.39 6.05 -4.47
N GLY A 31 1.71 6.04 -4.53
CA GLY A 31 2.42 5.65 -5.74
C GLY A 31 3.68 4.86 -5.51
N ILE A 32 4.14 4.25 -6.60
CA ILE A 32 5.42 3.54 -6.70
C ILE A 32 6.25 4.22 -7.80
N ASN A 33 7.52 4.44 -7.52
CA ASN A 33 8.50 4.83 -8.53
C ASN A 33 9.21 3.58 -9.07
N ALA A 34 8.91 3.22 -10.32
CA ALA A 34 9.62 2.17 -11.05
C ALA A 34 10.83 2.80 -11.78
N LYS A 35 11.96 2.84 -11.09
CA LYS A 35 13.21 3.44 -11.55
C LYS A 35 13.66 2.87 -12.91
N GLY A 36 13.98 3.76 -13.85
CA GLY A 36 14.47 3.39 -15.17
C GLY A 36 13.44 2.77 -16.10
N GLN A 37 12.13 2.81 -15.76
CA GLN A 37 11.05 2.23 -16.58
C GLN A 37 10.25 3.25 -17.38
N GLY A 38 10.72 4.50 -17.48
CA GLY A 38 10.05 5.59 -18.21
C GLY A 38 9.82 5.31 -19.70
N ALA A 39 10.67 4.50 -20.31
CA ALA A 39 10.53 4.04 -21.69
C ALA A 39 9.59 2.81 -21.87
N MET A 40 8.90 2.38 -20.80
CA MET A 40 8.02 1.21 -20.84
C MET A 40 6.94 1.38 -21.94
N PRO A 41 6.81 0.39 -22.85
CA PRO A 41 5.79 0.45 -23.91
C PRO A 41 4.37 0.51 -23.32
N ARG A 42 3.49 1.30 -23.95
CA ARG A 42 2.10 1.45 -23.53
C ARG A 42 1.37 0.14 -23.26
N LYS A 43 1.57 -0.85 -24.14
CA LYS A 43 0.99 -2.19 -23.98
C LYS A 43 1.40 -2.90 -22.68
N LYS A 44 2.62 -2.63 -22.18
CA LYS A 44 3.06 -3.16 -20.88
C LYS A 44 2.42 -2.39 -19.72
N ILE A 45 2.31 -1.07 -19.85
CA ILE A 45 1.61 -0.24 -18.84
C ILE A 45 0.12 -0.64 -18.76
N ASP A 46 -0.55 -0.87 -19.91
CA ASP A 46 -1.94 -1.32 -19.94
C ASP A 46 -2.11 -2.68 -19.23
N LYS A 47 -1.14 -3.60 -19.33
CA LYS A 47 -1.14 -4.85 -18.56
C LYS A 47 -1.00 -4.62 -17.06
N LEU A 48 -0.23 -3.61 -16.63
CA LEU A 48 -0.14 -3.26 -15.21
C LEU A 48 -1.45 -2.64 -14.71
N VAL A 49 -2.14 -1.89 -15.56
CA VAL A 49 -3.49 -1.36 -15.27
C VAL A 49 -4.49 -2.50 -15.09
N ASP A 50 -4.48 -3.49 -15.97
CA ASP A 50 -5.38 -4.65 -15.87
C ASP A 50 -5.03 -5.49 -14.63
N PHE A 51 -3.75 -5.74 -14.37
CA PHE A 51 -3.30 -6.39 -13.14
C PHE A 51 -3.81 -5.65 -11.88
N ALA A 52 -3.74 -4.32 -11.85
CA ALA A 52 -4.24 -3.54 -10.72
C ALA A 52 -5.76 -3.71 -10.52
N LYS A 53 -6.54 -3.89 -11.60
CA LYS A 53 -7.99 -4.14 -11.53
C LYS A 53 -8.31 -5.50 -10.89
N ASP A 54 -7.46 -6.51 -11.08
CA ASP A 54 -7.63 -7.83 -10.45
C ASP A 54 -7.59 -7.75 -8.91
N PHE A 55 -6.98 -6.69 -8.37
CA PHE A 55 -6.93 -6.37 -6.93
C PHE A 55 -7.91 -5.27 -6.51
N GLY A 56 -8.92 -4.98 -7.33
CA GLY A 56 -10.02 -4.09 -6.99
C GLY A 56 -9.84 -2.62 -7.37
N ALA A 57 -8.73 -2.25 -8.03
CA ALA A 57 -8.58 -0.88 -8.53
C ALA A 57 -9.56 -0.59 -9.67
N LYS A 58 -10.14 0.60 -9.69
CA LYS A 58 -10.91 1.11 -10.83
C LYS A 58 -10.01 1.46 -12.02
N GLY A 59 -8.74 1.71 -11.77
CA GLY A 59 -7.71 2.05 -12.74
C GLY A 59 -6.38 2.33 -12.06
N LEU A 60 -5.35 2.55 -12.87
CA LEU A 60 -4.01 2.91 -12.42
C LEU A 60 -3.58 4.15 -13.19
N ALA A 61 -3.26 5.23 -12.49
CA ALA A 61 -2.73 6.43 -13.11
C ALA A 61 -1.20 6.29 -13.27
N TYR A 62 -0.65 6.80 -14.35
CA TYR A 62 0.78 6.72 -14.61
C TYR A 62 1.36 8.01 -15.16
N LEU A 63 2.65 8.23 -14.88
CA LEU A 63 3.46 9.30 -15.42
C LEU A 63 4.86 8.76 -15.75
N CYS A 64 5.23 8.80 -17.02
CA CYS A 64 6.58 8.52 -17.48
C CYS A 64 7.36 9.84 -17.52
N ILE A 65 8.54 9.85 -16.96
CA ILE A 65 9.48 10.98 -17.06
C ILE A 65 10.45 10.62 -18.18
N ASN A 66 10.39 11.33 -19.29
CA ASN A 66 11.29 11.11 -20.41
C ASN A 66 12.71 11.62 -20.06
N GLU A 67 13.71 11.14 -20.81
CA GLU A 67 15.13 11.57 -20.64
C GLU A 67 15.34 13.09 -20.83
N ASP A 68 14.50 13.73 -21.63
CA ASP A 68 14.49 15.19 -21.86
C ASP A 68 13.76 15.99 -20.78
N GLY A 69 13.25 15.30 -19.74
CA GLY A 69 12.48 15.90 -18.64
C GLY A 69 11.00 16.15 -18.97
N SER A 70 10.54 15.82 -20.17
CA SER A 70 9.13 15.92 -20.51
C SER A 70 8.31 14.76 -19.91
N TYR A 71 7.01 14.97 -19.74
CA TYR A 71 6.11 14.00 -19.12
C TYR A 71 5.16 13.37 -20.13
N LYS A 72 5.04 12.03 -20.08
CA LYS A 72 3.98 11.29 -20.77
C LYS A 72 3.10 10.65 -19.70
N SER A 73 1.83 11.04 -19.63
CA SER A 73 0.96 10.68 -18.52
C SER A 73 -0.48 10.45 -18.96
N SER A 74 -1.22 9.68 -18.16
CA SER A 74 -2.68 9.53 -18.30
C SER A 74 -3.47 10.72 -17.75
N PHE A 75 -2.85 11.57 -16.93
CA PHE A 75 -3.55 12.62 -16.17
C PHE A 75 -2.88 14.01 -16.19
N ALA A 76 -1.67 14.15 -16.72
CA ALA A 76 -0.91 15.42 -16.69
C ALA A 76 -1.69 16.62 -17.23
N LYS A 77 -2.59 16.42 -18.22
CA LYS A 77 -3.43 17.48 -18.79
C LYS A 77 -4.42 18.12 -17.80
N PHE A 78 -4.64 17.50 -16.65
CA PHE A 78 -5.54 17.98 -15.59
C PHE A 78 -4.79 18.67 -14.44
N MET A 79 -3.48 18.73 -14.51
CA MET A 79 -2.62 19.32 -13.47
C MET A 79 -1.78 20.46 -14.05
N THR A 80 -1.44 21.43 -13.23
CA THR A 80 -0.50 22.47 -13.57
C THR A 80 0.93 21.94 -13.60
N GLU A 81 1.86 22.66 -14.24
CA GLU A 81 3.28 22.30 -14.25
C GLU A 81 3.88 22.25 -12.83
N GLU A 82 3.45 23.16 -11.96
CA GLU A 82 3.90 23.20 -10.57
C GLU A 82 3.41 22.00 -9.78
N GLU A 83 2.13 21.63 -9.92
CA GLU A 83 1.56 20.42 -9.29
C GLU A 83 2.26 19.15 -9.76
N LEU A 84 2.56 19.03 -11.06
CA LEU A 84 3.30 17.89 -11.61
C LEU A 84 4.72 17.83 -11.05
N LYS A 85 5.39 18.97 -10.97
CA LYS A 85 6.75 19.06 -10.40
C LYS A 85 6.77 18.63 -8.93
N ASN A 86 5.84 19.12 -8.13
CA ASN A 86 5.71 18.77 -6.72
C ASN A 86 5.41 17.26 -6.55
N LEU A 87 4.56 16.69 -7.43
CA LEU A 87 4.26 15.26 -7.42
C LEU A 87 5.49 14.41 -7.77
N VAL A 88 6.24 14.80 -8.80
CA VAL A 88 7.48 14.12 -9.21
C VAL A 88 8.53 14.19 -8.10
N GLU A 89 8.68 15.34 -7.45
CA GLU A 89 9.60 15.52 -6.33
C GLU A 89 9.22 14.65 -5.13
N ALA A 90 7.92 14.63 -4.76
CA ALA A 90 7.41 13.76 -3.68
C ALA A 90 7.64 12.28 -3.95
N MET A 91 7.67 11.87 -5.22
CA MET A 91 7.96 10.51 -5.65
C MET A 91 9.46 10.23 -5.86
N ALA A 92 10.35 11.19 -5.59
CA ALA A 92 11.77 11.11 -5.93
C ALA A 92 11.99 10.64 -7.39
N GLY A 93 11.17 11.22 -8.31
CA GLY A 93 11.20 10.88 -9.73
C GLY A 93 12.37 11.54 -10.45
N GLU A 94 13.03 10.79 -11.32
CA GLU A 94 14.16 11.24 -12.13
C GLU A 94 13.86 10.97 -13.62
N PRO A 95 14.54 11.65 -14.55
CA PRO A 95 14.45 11.32 -15.98
C PRO A 95 14.67 9.82 -16.22
N GLY A 96 13.81 9.20 -17.03
CA GLY A 96 13.82 7.77 -17.28
C GLY A 96 12.96 6.93 -16.32
N ASP A 97 12.29 7.52 -15.33
CA ASP A 97 11.44 6.80 -14.38
C ASP A 97 9.97 6.67 -14.82
N LEU A 98 9.29 5.64 -14.33
CA LEU A 98 7.85 5.46 -14.44
C LEU A 98 7.22 5.54 -13.05
N LEU A 99 6.33 6.50 -12.87
CA LEU A 99 5.54 6.66 -11.65
C LEU A 99 4.15 6.06 -11.86
N LEU A 100 3.71 5.23 -10.93
CA LEU A 100 2.42 4.56 -10.95
C LEU A 100 1.64 4.92 -9.70
N PHE A 101 0.34 5.27 -9.84
CA PHE A 101 -0.48 5.75 -8.72
C PHE A 101 -1.78 4.99 -8.65
N ALA A 102 -2.17 4.60 -7.42
CA ALA A 102 -3.50 4.11 -7.09
C ALA A 102 -4.21 5.14 -6.19
N ALA A 103 -5.50 5.34 -6.45
CA ALA A 103 -6.36 6.27 -5.74
C ALA A 103 -7.71 5.61 -5.48
N ASP A 104 -7.98 5.25 -4.24
CA ASP A 104 -9.22 4.63 -3.78
C ASP A 104 -9.24 4.58 -2.24
N LYS A 105 -10.18 3.82 -1.64
CA LYS A 105 -10.15 3.47 -0.22
C LYS A 105 -8.79 2.86 0.17
N ASN A 106 -8.29 3.15 1.35
CA ASN A 106 -6.95 2.74 1.79
C ASN A 106 -6.66 1.25 1.59
N LYS A 107 -7.61 0.37 1.93
CA LYS A 107 -7.46 -1.08 1.76
C LYS A 107 -7.17 -1.44 0.30
N VAL A 108 -7.94 -0.90 -0.64
CA VAL A 108 -7.74 -1.14 -2.09
C VAL A 108 -6.38 -0.63 -2.54
N VAL A 109 -5.99 0.59 -2.12
CA VAL A 109 -4.69 1.18 -2.48
C VAL A 109 -3.53 0.31 -1.99
N TRP A 110 -3.60 -0.22 -0.76
CA TRP A 110 -2.55 -1.08 -0.20
C TRP A 110 -2.49 -2.43 -0.91
N ASP A 111 -3.64 -3.07 -1.17
CA ASP A 111 -3.71 -4.36 -1.87
C ASP A 111 -3.15 -4.22 -3.30
N VAL A 112 -3.58 -3.20 -4.03
CA VAL A 112 -3.14 -2.93 -5.40
C VAL A 112 -1.65 -2.66 -5.45
N LEU A 113 -1.15 -1.68 -4.69
CA LEU A 113 0.26 -1.28 -4.75
C LEU A 113 1.18 -2.33 -4.13
N GLY A 114 0.74 -3.05 -3.09
CA GLY A 114 1.48 -4.14 -2.50
C GLY A 114 1.78 -5.24 -3.52
N ASN A 115 0.77 -5.68 -4.26
CA ASN A 115 0.92 -6.69 -5.31
C ASN A 115 1.66 -6.15 -6.55
N LEU A 116 1.34 -4.92 -6.97
CA LEU A 116 2.02 -4.27 -8.10
C LEU A 116 3.52 -4.12 -7.87
N ARG A 117 3.94 -3.80 -6.64
CA ARG A 117 5.35 -3.74 -6.25
C ARG A 117 6.08 -5.06 -6.46
N LEU A 118 5.43 -6.18 -6.09
CA LEU A 118 6.02 -7.52 -6.29
C LEU A 118 6.11 -7.87 -7.77
N GLU A 119 5.07 -7.57 -8.54
CA GLU A 119 5.05 -7.80 -9.99
C GLU A 119 6.13 -6.98 -10.70
N LEU A 120 6.28 -5.70 -10.36
CA LEU A 120 7.33 -4.84 -10.89
C LEU A 120 8.74 -5.36 -10.52
N ALA A 121 8.94 -5.77 -9.26
CA ALA A 121 10.21 -6.31 -8.81
C ALA A 121 10.60 -7.58 -9.58
N LYS A 122 9.62 -8.43 -9.91
CA LYS A 122 9.81 -9.62 -10.74
C LYS A 122 10.14 -9.25 -12.19
N GLN A 123 9.39 -8.32 -12.80
CA GLN A 123 9.64 -7.87 -14.18
C GLN A 123 10.98 -7.16 -14.36
N MET A 124 11.45 -6.47 -13.34
CA MET A 124 12.70 -5.74 -13.32
C MET A 124 13.89 -6.59 -12.83
N ASP A 125 13.68 -7.88 -12.54
CA ASP A 125 14.68 -8.82 -12.01
C ASP A 125 15.41 -8.27 -10.75
N LEU A 126 14.66 -7.64 -9.85
CA LEU A 126 15.20 -7.05 -8.63
C LEU A 126 15.30 -8.04 -7.46
N LEU A 127 14.87 -9.28 -7.67
CA LEU A 127 14.84 -10.30 -6.62
C LEU A 127 16.08 -11.18 -6.73
N ASP A 128 17.07 -10.95 -5.87
CA ASP A 128 18.22 -11.86 -5.75
C ASP A 128 17.83 -13.08 -4.91
N LYS A 129 17.85 -14.26 -5.52
CA LYS A 129 17.52 -15.55 -4.89
C LYS A 129 18.54 -16.00 -3.83
N ASN A 130 19.74 -15.41 -3.85
CA ASN A 130 20.80 -15.71 -2.89
C ASN A 130 20.82 -14.75 -1.70
N GLU A 131 19.96 -13.74 -1.70
CA GLU A 131 19.85 -12.78 -0.62
C GLU A 131 18.70 -13.15 0.32
N PHE A 132 18.97 -13.24 1.62
CA PHE A 132 17.99 -13.54 2.66
C PHE A 132 17.72 -12.28 3.50
N LYS A 133 16.59 -11.63 3.26
CA LYS A 133 16.16 -10.43 3.97
C LYS A 133 15.01 -10.75 4.90
N PHE A 134 15.26 -10.64 6.20
CA PHE A 134 14.26 -10.78 7.23
C PHE A 134 13.70 -9.41 7.64
N LEU A 135 12.43 -9.40 7.99
CA LEU A 135 11.79 -8.28 8.67
C LEU A 135 10.74 -8.80 9.66
N TRP A 136 10.46 -8.00 10.66
CA TRP A 136 9.35 -8.20 11.57
C TRP A 136 8.18 -7.34 11.12
N VAL A 137 6.98 -7.92 11.10
CA VAL A 137 5.72 -7.20 11.03
C VAL A 137 5.13 -7.22 12.43
N THR A 138 4.84 -6.04 12.97
CA THR A 138 4.34 -5.85 14.34
C THR A 138 3.17 -4.88 14.34
N GLU A 139 2.55 -4.71 15.50
CA GLU A 139 1.45 -3.75 15.70
C GLU A 139 0.22 -4.03 14.81
N PHE A 140 -0.10 -5.31 14.63
CA PHE A 140 -1.32 -5.69 13.94
C PHE A 140 -2.56 -5.12 14.63
N PRO A 141 -3.61 -4.73 13.88
CA PRO A 141 -4.90 -4.43 14.50
C PRO A 141 -5.42 -5.64 15.29
N LEU A 142 -5.95 -5.40 16.48
CA LEU A 142 -6.60 -6.46 17.27
C LEU A 142 -7.94 -6.85 16.65
N LEU A 143 -8.68 -5.83 16.19
CA LEU A 143 -10.04 -5.95 15.70
C LEU A 143 -10.17 -5.32 14.30
N GLU A 144 -10.95 -5.94 13.44
CA GLU A 144 -11.34 -5.44 12.12
C GLU A 144 -12.86 -5.20 12.10
N PHE A 145 -13.29 -4.07 11.54
CA PHE A 145 -14.71 -3.81 11.35
C PHE A 145 -15.24 -4.59 10.14
N ASN A 146 -16.20 -5.46 10.40
CA ASN A 146 -16.89 -6.21 9.35
C ASN A 146 -18.13 -5.41 8.90
N GLU A 147 -18.09 -4.90 7.67
CA GLU A 147 -19.18 -4.09 7.09
C GLU A 147 -20.48 -4.89 6.94
N GLU A 148 -20.41 -6.21 6.64
CA GLU A 148 -21.59 -7.05 6.46
C GLU A 148 -22.31 -7.33 7.79
N LEU A 149 -21.53 -7.53 8.86
CA LEU A 149 -22.05 -7.81 10.20
C LEU A 149 -22.31 -6.54 11.02
N GLY A 150 -21.82 -5.39 10.56
CA GLY A 150 -21.94 -4.11 11.26
C GLY A 150 -21.25 -4.07 12.63
N ARG A 151 -20.21 -4.89 12.83
CA ARG A 151 -19.50 -5.01 14.12
C ARG A 151 -18.01 -5.30 13.95
N PHE A 152 -17.26 -5.03 15.01
CA PHE A 152 -15.88 -5.48 15.11
C PHE A 152 -15.77 -6.99 15.36
N GLN A 153 -14.78 -7.62 14.76
CA GLN A 153 -14.40 -9.02 14.96
C GLN A 153 -12.90 -9.13 15.16
N ALA A 154 -12.46 -10.21 15.83
CA ALA A 154 -11.05 -10.47 16.00
C ALA A 154 -10.37 -10.69 14.64
N MET A 155 -9.25 -10.02 14.41
CA MET A 155 -8.50 -10.14 13.15
C MET A 155 -7.73 -11.46 13.08
N HIS A 156 -7.17 -11.93 14.20
CA HIS A 156 -6.39 -13.17 14.27
C HIS A 156 -7.17 -14.22 15.07
N HIS A 157 -7.14 -14.12 16.37
CA HIS A 157 -7.80 -15.08 17.27
C HIS A 157 -8.54 -14.31 18.38
N PRO A 158 -9.73 -14.78 18.82
CA PRO A 158 -10.52 -14.09 19.85
C PRO A 158 -9.80 -13.85 21.18
N PHE A 159 -8.81 -14.67 21.50
CA PHE A 159 -8.01 -14.55 22.73
C PHE A 159 -6.67 -13.85 22.54
N THR A 160 -6.44 -13.23 21.37
CA THR A 160 -5.24 -12.42 21.19
C THR A 160 -5.21 -11.27 22.18
N MET A 161 -4.08 -11.11 22.87
CA MET A 161 -3.90 -9.99 23.82
C MET A 161 -3.79 -8.66 23.08
N PRO A 162 -4.48 -7.62 23.56
CA PRO A 162 -4.19 -6.25 23.15
C PRO A 162 -2.82 -5.79 23.70
N MET A 163 -2.21 -4.80 23.06
CA MET A 163 -1.13 -4.02 23.67
C MET A 163 -1.64 -3.38 24.96
N GLU A 164 -0.84 -3.40 26.01
CA GLU A 164 -1.26 -2.90 27.34
C GLU A 164 -1.68 -1.43 27.31
N GLU A 165 -0.94 -0.61 26.56
CA GLU A 165 -1.26 0.80 26.39
C GLU A 165 -2.56 1.07 25.62
N ASP A 166 -3.04 0.11 24.85
CA ASP A 166 -4.25 0.25 24.04
C ASP A 166 -5.53 -0.29 24.73
N ILE A 167 -5.41 -0.96 25.88
CA ILE A 167 -6.54 -1.51 26.65
C ILE A 167 -7.64 -0.47 26.92
N PRO A 168 -7.33 0.79 27.28
CA PRO A 168 -8.35 1.81 27.52
C PRO A 168 -9.23 2.15 26.30
N TYR A 169 -8.79 1.79 25.08
CA TYR A 169 -9.51 2.09 23.85
C TYR A 169 -10.43 0.95 23.40
N LEU A 170 -10.44 -0.22 24.05
CA LEU A 170 -11.24 -1.38 23.66
C LEU A 170 -12.73 -1.07 23.50
N GLU A 171 -13.28 -0.19 24.34
CA GLU A 171 -14.69 0.20 24.28
C GLU A 171 -14.92 1.51 23.51
N SER A 172 -13.99 2.46 23.58
CA SER A 172 -14.15 3.80 23.02
C SER A 172 -13.73 3.92 21.56
N ASP A 173 -12.70 3.18 21.16
CA ASP A 173 -12.14 3.19 19.79
C ASP A 173 -11.49 1.83 19.47
N PRO A 174 -12.29 0.75 19.31
CA PRO A 174 -11.79 -0.60 19.12
C PRO A 174 -10.94 -0.78 17.84
N GLY A 175 -11.16 0.06 16.82
CA GLY A 175 -10.39 0.04 15.58
C GLY A 175 -8.92 0.49 15.74
N ARG A 176 -8.61 1.20 16.83
CA ARG A 176 -7.27 1.68 17.14
C ARG A 176 -6.43 0.63 17.88
N VAL A 177 -7.06 -0.33 18.52
CA VAL A 177 -6.39 -1.27 19.42
C VAL A 177 -5.48 -2.21 18.65
N ARG A 178 -4.20 -2.24 19.03
CA ARG A 178 -3.18 -3.13 18.44
C ARG A 178 -3.11 -4.45 19.21
N ALA A 179 -2.76 -5.50 18.49
CA ALA A 179 -2.56 -6.86 19.00
C ALA A 179 -1.11 -7.09 19.43
N GLN A 180 -0.89 -7.91 20.47
CA GLN A 180 0.41 -8.51 20.76
C GLN A 180 0.61 -9.70 19.81
N ALA A 181 0.79 -9.39 18.52
CA ALA A 181 1.06 -10.35 17.47
C ALA A 181 2.21 -9.84 16.60
N TYR A 182 2.99 -10.75 16.07
CA TYR A 182 4.11 -10.42 15.19
C TYR A 182 4.44 -11.57 14.26
N ASP A 183 4.85 -11.22 13.02
CA ASP A 183 5.27 -12.17 12.01
C ASP A 183 6.72 -11.96 11.62
N ILE A 184 7.42 -13.05 11.35
CA ILE A 184 8.71 -13.03 10.68
C ILE A 184 8.49 -13.27 9.19
N VAL A 185 8.93 -12.31 8.40
CA VAL A 185 8.82 -12.36 6.94
C VAL A 185 10.21 -12.49 6.33
N LEU A 186 10.41 -13.49 5.49
CA LEU A 186 11.62 -13.70 4.70
C LEU A 186 11.32 -13.45 3.22
N ASN A 187 12.01 -12.49 2.64
CA ASN A 187 11.89 -12.14 1.21
C ASN A 187 10.43 -11.92 0.74
N GLY A 188 9.59 -11.39 1.61
CA GLY A 188 8.17 -11.13 1.32
C GLY A 188 7.26 -12.33 1.57
N THR A 189 7.77 -13.45 2.08
CA THR A 189 6.98 -14.61 2.49
C THR A 189 6.95 -14.71 4.01
N GLU A 190 5.75 -14.76 4.56
CA GLU A 190 5.58 -15.06 6.00
C GLU A 190 6.12 -16.46 6.28
N THR A 191 7.07 -16.53 7.24
CA THR A 191 7.69 -17.79 7.63
C THR A 191 7.11 -18.32 8.93
N VAL A 192 6.85 -17.43 9.88
CA VAL A 192 6.29 -17.75 11.20
C VAL A 192 5.40 -16.60 11.66
N SER A 193 4.23 -16.94 12.18
CA SER A 193 3.31 -16.02 12.83
C SER A 193 3.25 -16.35 14.33
N TYR A 194 3.30 -15.33 15.17
CA TYR A 194 3.20 -15.45 16.61
C TYR A 194 2.09 -14.55 17.15
N THR A 195 1.27 -15.12 18.04
CA THR A 195 0.21 -14.39 18.71
C THR A 195 0.31 -14.67 20.20
N HIS A 196 0.39 -13.61 21.01
CA HIS A 196 0.31 -13.76 22.47
C HIS A 196 -1.16 -13.84 22.87
N LEU A 197 -1.54 -15.00 23.43
CA LEU A 197 -2.90 -15.26 23.88
C LEU A 197 -3.05 -14.93 25.36
N ARG A 198 -4.15 -14.32 25.73
CA ARG A 198 -4.56 -14.19 27.14
C ARG A 198 -5.09 -15.56 27.60
N ALA A 199 -4.19 -16.45 27.99
CA ALA A 199 -4.54 -17.85 28.11
C ALA A 199 -4.73 -18.31 29.54
N HIS A 200 -5.93 -18.69 29.88
CA HIS A 200 -6.13 -19.85 30.74
C HIS A 200 -5.92 -21.18 29.99
N GLU A 201 -5.88 -21.16 28.68
CA GLU A 201 -5.84 -22.34 27.82
C GLU A 201 -4.49 -23.02 27.73
N THR A 202 -3.38 -22.28 27.97
CA THR A 202 -2.04 -22.86 28.03
C THR A 202 -1.79 -23.67 29.31
N THR A 203 -2.65 -23.59 30.32
CA THR A 203 -2.53 -24.33 31.58
C THR A 203 -3.33 -25.62 31.61
N LEU A 204 -4.13 -25.94 30.59
CA LEU A 204 -4.97 -27.12 30.50
C LEU A 204 -4.32 -28.30 29.76
N HIS A 205 -3.06 -28.21 29.37
CA HIS A 205 -2.33 -29.27 28.69
C HIS A 205 -1.15 -29.81 29.50
N LEU A 206 -1.29 -29.85 30.81
CA LEU A 206 -0.39 -30.62 31.71
C LEU A 206 -1.16 -31.78 32.31
#